data_087848557f2f347293fe8505e9891f74
#
_entry.id   087848557f2f347293fe8505e9891f74
#
_cell.length_a   1.000
_cell.length_b   1.000
_cell.length_c   1.000
_cell.angle_alpha   90.00
_cell.angle_beta   90.00
_cell.angle_gamma   90.00
#
_symmetry.space_group_name_H-M   'P 1'
#
loop_
_entity.id
_entity.type
_entity.pdbx_description
1 polymer ?
#
loop_
_entity_poly.entity_id
_entity_poly.type
_entity_poly.pdbx_seq_one_letter_code
_entity_poly.pdbx_strand_id
1 'polypeptide(L)'
;MLSVELHAHSSLSYDGRDAVEKLLARAADAGLDALAVTDHDEIAASLRAVELAPEYGLLGIPGMEVTSAAGHVLALGVDEQIPDGLPFGTTLDRIHEQDGVVVVPHPFQESRSGVMANISRAELAQADAIEVYNSRLLTGRANRQARTFAREHGVPQTAGSDAHISEMVGRAVTLVETDERSVPSILGAIRDGRTHIEGRRTPWHISFRQAAGGAKRKFRERLASLLE
;
A
#
# COMPACT_ATOMS: atom_id res chain seq x y z
N MET A 1 -5.01 -15.90 13.13
CA MET A 1 -4.27 -14.66 12.76
C MET A 1 -3.76 -14.85 11.35
N LEU A 2 -4.02 -13.89 10.45
CA LEU A 2 -3.60 -13.94 9.04
C LEU A 2 -2.47 -12.94 8.78
N SER A 3 -1.48 -13.34 7.99
CA SER A 3 -0.35 -12.48 7.58
C SER A 3 -0.67 -11.83 6.24
N VAL A 4 -0.79 -10.51 6.20
CA VAL A 4 -1.32 -9.76 5.05
C VAL A 4 -0.33 -8.70 4.60
N GLU A 5 0.00 -8.68 3.30
CA GLU A 5 0.70 -7.57 2.64
C GLU A 5 -0.34 -6.62 2.05
N LEU A 6 -0.30 -5.36 2.46
CA LEU A 6 -1.31 -4.35 2.08
C LEU A 6 -0.80 -3.31 1.09
N HIS A 7 0.51 -3.31 0.74
CA HIS A 7 1.11 -2.25 -0.05
C HIS A 7 2.21 -2.80 -0.98
N ALA A 8 1.83 -3.09 -2.21
CA ALA A 8 2.73 -3.62 -3.24
C ALA A 8 2.33 -3.13 -4.64
N HIS A 9 3.33 -2.88 -5.49
CA HIS A 9 3.17 -2.34 -6.83
C HIS A 9 3.60 -3.32 -7.90
N SER A 10 2.75 -3.48 -8.92
CA SER A 10 3.02 -4.29 -10.11
C SER A 10 3.68 -3.47 -11.22
N SER A 11 3.96 -4.14 -12.34
CA SER A 11 4.51 -3.49 -13.54
C SER A 11 3.50 -2.57 -14.27
N LEU A 12 2.22 -2.53 -13.86
CA LEU A 12 1.25 -1.56 -14.36
C LEU A 12 1.38 -0.20 -13.66
N SER A 13 1.89 -0.19 -12.42
CA SER A 13 2.29 1.06 -11.78
C SER A 13 3.50 1.68 -12.49
N TYR A 14 3.52 3.01 -12.58
CA TYR A 14 4.63 3.74 -13.23
C TYR A 14 6.01 3.45 -12.61
N ASP A 15 6.10 2.92 -11.41
CA ASP A 15 7.35 2.67 -10.69
C ASP A 15 7.53 1.21 -10.22
N GLY A 16 6.51 0.37 -10.31
CA GLY A 16 6.62 -1.08 -10.11
C GLY A 16 7.30 -1.79 -11.29
N ARG A 17 7.76 -3.03 -11.12
CA ARG A 17 8.58 -3.71 -12.14
C ARG A 17 8.17 -5.13 -12.46
N ASP A 18 7.55 -5.79 -11.53
CA ASP A 18 7.25 -7.22 -11.65
C ASP A 18 5.77 -7.42 -11.97
N ALA A 19 5.48 -8.42 -12.78
CA ALA A 19 4.10 -8.80 -13.08
C ALA A 19 3.38 -9.31 -11.83
N VAL A 20 2.05 -9.23 -11.82
CA VAL A 20 1.17 -9.67 -10.72
C VAL A 20 1.48 -11.10 -10.29
N GLU A 21 1.67 -12.02 -11.25
CA GLU A 21 1.97 -13.43 -11.03
C GLU A 21 3.24 -13.61 -10.17
N LYS A 22 4.25 -12.77 -10.41
CA LYS A 22 5.51 -12.83 -9.66
C LYS A 22 5.36 -12.29 -8.24
N LEU A 23 4.50 -11.27 -8.04
CA LEU A 23 4.16 -10.76 -6.70
C LEU A 23 3.42 -11.83 -5.91
N LEU A 24 2.42 -12.51 -6.52
CA LEU A 24 1.66 -13.58 -5.91
C LEU A 24 2.54 -14.78 -5.56
N ALA A 25 3.37 -15.25 -6.48
CA ALA A 25 4.33 -16.34 -6.22
C ALA A 25 5.24 -15.99 -5.02
N ARG A 26 5.74 -14.75 -4.97
CA ARG A 26 6.58 -14.31 -3.86
C ARG A 26 5.83 -14.20 -2.54
N ALA A 27 4.56 -13.76 -2.55
CA ALA A 27 3.70 -13.71 -1.37
C ALA A 27 3.46 -15.12 -0.80
N ALA A 28 3.16 -16.09 -1.67
CA ALA A 28 3.03 -17.50 -1.29
C ALA A 28 4.33 -18.08 -0.71
N ASP A 29 5.48 -17.85 -1.36
CA ASP A 29 6.81 -18.26 -0.87
C ASP A 29 7.17 -17.62 0.49
N ALA A 30 6.64 -16.43 0.76
CA ALA A 30 6.83 -15.74 2.04
C ALA A 30 5.88 -16.24 3.14
N GLY A 31 4.94 -17.14 2.82
CA GLY A 31 3.95 -17.68 3.76
C GLY A 31 2.87 -16.68 4.13
N LEU A 32 2.53 -15.75 3.22
CA LEU A 32 1.43 -14.83 3.43
C LEU A 32 0.07 -15.52 3.21
N ASP A 33 -0.97 -14.98 3.85
CA ASP A 33 -2.36 -15.41 3.66
C ASP A 33 -3.10 -14.56 2.63
N ALA A 34 -2.71 -13.28 2.50
CA ALA A 34 -3.34 -12.35 1.57
C ALA A 34 -2.35 -11.31 1.03
N LEU A 35 -2.66 -10.81 -0.18
CA LEU A 35 -1.92 -9.75 -0.85
C LEU A 35 -2.89 -8.71 -1.44
N ALA A 36 -2.65 -7.42 -1.19
CA ALA A 36 -3.18 -6.32 -1.97
C ALA A 36 -2.11 -5.82 -2.95
N VAL A 37 -2.43 -5.79 -4.24
CA VAL A 37 -1.68 -5.03 -5.24
C VAL A 37 -2.33 -3.67 -5.33
N THR A 38 -1.57 -2.61 -5.06
CA THR A 38 -2.07 -1.24 -4.88
C THR A 38 -1.30 -0.30 -5.79
N ASP A 39 -1.43 -0.49 -7.11
CA ASP A 39 -0.77 0.34 -8.10
C ASP A 39 -1.25 1.79 -8.01
N HIS A 40 -0.34 2.72 -8.32
CA HIS A 40 -0.68 4.15 -8.34
C HIS A 40 -1.73 4.44 -9.39
N ASP A 41 -2.87 4.98 -8.94
CA ASP A 41 -3.96 5.48 -9.78
C ASP A 41 -4.46 4.47 -10.84
N GLU A 42 -4.32 3.16 -10.56
CA GLU A 42 -4.65 2.07 -11.47
C GLU A 42 -5.14 0.85 -10.68
N ILE A 43 -6.33 0.33 -11.03
CA ILE A 43 -6.95 -0.81 -10.33
C ILE A 43 -6.82 -2.15 -11.07
N ALA A 44 -6.52 -2.14 -12.36
CA ALA A 44 -6.58 -3.35 -13.19
C ALA A 44 -5.66 -4.48 -12.70
N ALA A 45 -4.44 -4.15 -12.22
CA ALA A 45 -3.54 -5.15 -11.68
C ALA A 45 -4.06 -5.76 -10.38
N SER A 46 -4.75 -4.98 -9.56
CA SER A 46 -5.37 -5.45 -8.32
C SER A 46 -6.48 -6.44 -8.60
N LEU A 47 -7.38 -6.14 -9.52
CA LEU A 47 -8.46 -7.05 -9.93
C LEU A 47 -7.88 -8.35 -10.51
N ARG A 48 -6.82 -8.25 -11.32
CA ARG A 48 -6.09 -9.44 -11.79
C ARG A 48 -5.47 -10.23 -10.65
N ALA A 49 -4.92 -9.57 -9.64
CA ALA A 49 -4.38 -10.26 -8.46
C ALA A 49 -5.47 -11.01 -7.69
N VAL A 50 -6.64 -10.41 -7.53
CA VAL A 50 -7.81 -11.06 -6.91
C VAL A 50 -8.21 -12.33 -7.65
N GLU A 51 -8.27 -12.26 -8.99
CA GLU A 51 -8.61 -13.41 -9.85
C GLU A 51 -7.61 -14.56 -9.71
N LEU A 52 -6.30 -14.24 -9.68
CA LEU A 52 -5.23 -15.23 -9.70
C LEU A 52 -4.82 -15.73 -8.31
N ALA A 53 -5.05 -14.96 -7.23
CA ALA A 53 -4.57 -15.28 -5.89
C ALA A 53 -4.93 -16.70 -5.40
N PRO A 54 -6.13 -17.26 -5.70
CA PRO A 54 -6.47 -18.62 -5.30
C PRO A 54 -5.54 -19.70 -5.87
N GLU A 55 -4.97 -19.50 -7.06
CA GLU A 55 -4.01 -20.43 -7.68
C GLU A 55 -2.71 -20.55 -6.88
N TYR A 56 -2.39 -19.50 -6.08
CA TYR A 56 -1.22 -19.43 -5.19
C TYR A 56 -1.56 -19.74 -3.73
N GLY A 57 -2.82 -20.14 -3.44
CA GLY A 57 -3.28 -20.38 -2.07
C GLY A 57 -3.49 -19.09 -1.25
N LEU A 58 -3.57 -17.95 -1.89
CA LEU A 58 -3.72 -16.62 -1.28
C LEU A 58 -5.16 -16.10 -1.39
N LEU A 59 -5.47 -15.09 -0.56
CA LEU A 59 -6.58 -14.17 -0.81
C LEU A 59 -6.03 -12.94 -1.53
N GLY A 60 -6.67 -12.52 -2.62
CA GLY A 60 -6.43 -11.23 -3.27
C GLY A 60 -7.33 -10.17 -2.64
N ILE A 61 -6.75 -9.10 -2.10
CA ILE A 61 -7.51 -7.95 -1.60
C ILE A 61 -7.54 -6.90 -2.72
N PRO A 62 -8.72 -6.54 -3.26
CA PRO A 62 -8.79 -5.51 -4.28
C PRO A 62 -8.44 -4.14 -3.69
N GLY A 63 -7.79 -3.28 -4.47
CA GLY A 63 -7.44 -1.93 -4.01
C GLY A 63 -6.47 -1.20 -4.94
N MET A 64 -6.14 0.02 -4.59
CA MET A 64 -5.21 0.87 -5.33
C MET A 64 -4.56 1.91 -4.40
N GLU A 65 -3.44 2.50 -4.80
CA GLU A 65 -2.87 3.69 -4.15
C GLU A 65 -3.30 4.93 -4.92
N VAL A 66 -4.26 5.68 -4.35
CA VAL A 66 -4.81 6.90 -4.96
C VAL A 66 -3.89 8.08 -4.68
N THR A 67 -3.51 8.81 -5.72
CA THR A 67 -2.82 10.11 -5.60
C THR A 67 -3.85 11.21 -5.36
N SER A 68 -4.18 11.50 -4.10
CA SER A 68 -5.03 12.64 -3.75
C SER A 68 -4.28 13.97 -3.90
N ALA A 69 -4.98 15.10 -3.85
CA ALA A 69 -4.37 16.43 -3.85
C ALA A 69 -3.42 16.66 -2.65
N ALA A 70 -3.56 15.87 -1.58
CA ALA A 70 -2.73 15.96 -0.39
C ALA A 70 -1.55 14.97 -0.37
N GLY A 71 -1.63 13.91 -1.13
CA GLY A 71 -0.68 12.80 -1.17
C GLY A 71 -1.37 11.44 -1.28
N HIS A 72 -0.65 10.37 -1.01
CA HIS A 72 -1.10 9.01 -1.27
C HIS A 72 -2.09 8.49 -0.21
N VAL A 73 -3.07 7.71 -0.68
CA VAL A 73 -4.08 7.01 0.13
C VAL A 73 -4.26 5.61 -0.45
N LEU A 74 -4.12 4.56 0.35
CA LEU A 74 -4.49 3.21 -0.04
C LEU A 74 -6.00 3.06 0.11
N ALA A 75 -6.66 2.70 -0.97
CA ALA A 75 -8.04 2.29 -1.04
C ALA A 75 -8.08 0.76 -1.07
N LEU A 76 -8.47 0.12 0.02
CA LEU A 76 -8.52 -1.35 0.13
C LEU A 76 -9.97 -1.83 0.12
N GLY A 77 -10.26 -2.91 -0.58
CA GLY A 77 -11.62 -3.45 -0.70
C GLY A 77 -12.46 -2.76 -1.78
N VAL A 78 -11.86 -1.90 -2.60
CA VAL A 78 -12.54 -1.24 -3.72
C VAL A 78 -12.33 -2.02 -5.01
N ASP A 79 -13.32 -2.04 -5.89
CA ASP A 79 -13.29 -2.72 -7.19
C ASP A 79 -13.54 -1.77 -8.38
N GLU A 80 -13.87 -0.51 -8.11
CA GLU A 80 -13.98 0.53 -9.11
C GLU A 80 -12.86 1.57 -8.97
N GLN A 81 -12.44 2.10 -10.12
CA GLN A 81 -11.41 3.13 -10.21
C GLN A 81 -11.79 4.40 -9.45
N ILE A 82 -10.93 4.85 -8.54
CA ILE A 82 -11.06 6.15 -7.88
C ILE A 82 -10.19 7.18 -8.62
N PRO A 83 -10.75 8.33 -9.02
CA PRO A 83 -9.98 9.37 -9.70
C PRO A 83 -8.87 9.95 -8.82
N ASP A 84 -7.72 10.23 -9.43
CA ASP A 84 -6.61 10.97 -8.81
C ASP A 84 -6.93 12.48 -8.66
N GLY A 85 -6.11 13.20 -7.91
CA GLY A 85 -6.18 14.66 -7.75
C GLY A 85 -7.35 15.17 -6.91
N LEU A 86 -8.21 14.32 -6.37
CA LEU A 86 -9.32 14.72 -5.51
C LEU A 86 -8.80 15.29 -4.16
N PRO A 87 -9.52 16.25 -3.54
CA PRO A 87 -9.26 16.64 -2.15
C PRO A 87 -9.22 15.43 -1.22
N PHE A 88 -8.38 15.46 -0.17
CA PHE A 88 -8.20 14.33 0.74
C PHE A 88 -9.52 13.77 1.28
N GLY A 89 -10.37 14.62 1.88
CA GLY A 89 -11.68 14.18 2.41
C GLY A 89 -12.57 13.55 1.33
N THR A 90 -12.60 14.12 0.13
CA THR A 90 -13.38 13.56 -0.99
C THR A 90 -12.81 12.19 -1.43
N THR A 91 -11.49 12.00 -1.38
CA THR A 91 -10.88 10.69 -1.66
C THR A 91 -11.35 9.64 -0.64
N LEU A 92 -11.40 10.01 0.65
CA LEU A 92 -11.91 9.13 1.71
C LEU A 92 -13.38 8.76 1.46
N ASP A 93 -14.21 9.77 1.14
CA ASP A 93 -15.65 9.56 0.85
C ASP A 93 -15.82 8.57 -0.32
N ARG A 94 -15.05 8.70 -1.39
CA ARG A 94 -15.11 7.79 -2.56
C ARG A 94 -14.70 6.35 -2.24
N ILE A 95 -13.77 6.16 -1.31
CA ILE A 95 -13.38 4.84 -0.82
C ILE A 95 -14.52 4.22 0.00
N HIS A 96 -15.11 5.01 0.90
CA HIS A 96 -16.21 4.57 1.76
C HIS A 96 -17.49 4.29 0.97
N GLU A 97 -17.77 5.02 -0.13
CA GLU A 97 -18.91 4.76 -1.03
C GLU A 97 -18.87 3.35 -1.66
N GLN A 98 -17.68 2.73 -1.70
CA GLN A 98 -17.49 1.33 -2.15
C GLN A 98 -17.32 0.35 -0.96
N ASP A 99 -17.68 0.73 0.26
CA ASP A 99 -17.42 -0.05 1.48
C ASP A 99 -15.93 -0.34 1.73
N GLY A 100 -15.02 0.38 1.07
CA GLY A 100 -13.57 0.24 1.15
C GLY A 100 -12.99 0.78 2.45
N VAL A 101 -11.78 0.34 2.78
CA VAL A 101 -10.97 0.77 3.93
C VAL A 101 -9.92 1.76 3.50
N VAL A 102 -9.89 2.92 4.17
CA VAL A 102 -8.88 3.97 3.98
C VAL A 102 -7.65 3.66 4.84
N VAL A 103 -6.51 3.38 4.21
CA VAL A 103 -5.23 3.33 4.91
C VAL A 103 -4.33 4.44 4.39
N VAL A 104 -3.80 5.30 5.27
CA VAL A 104 -2.85 6.33 4.83
C VAL A 104 -1.42 5.79 4.91
N PRO A 105 -0.75 5.58 3.75
CA PRO A 105 0.60 5.04 3.70
C PRO A 105 1.62 6.12 4.05
N HIS A 106 2.71 5.71 4.71
CA HIS A 106 3.88 6.56 5.02
C HIS A 106 3.59 8.07 5.25
N PRO A 107 2.58 8.46 6.09
CA PRO A 107 2.01 9.82 6.12
C PRO A 107 3.01 10.93 6.40
N PHE A 108 4.12 10.66 7.10
CA PHE A 108 5.16 11.61 7.48
C PHE A 108 6.38 11.60 6.56
N GLN A 109 6.27 11.00 5.38
CA GLN A 109 7.37 10.92 4.40
C GLN A 109 7.11 11.84 3.21
N GLU A 110 7.43 13.12 3.33
CA GLU A 110 7.21 14.14 2.29
C GLU A 110 7.80 13.77 0.92
N SER A 111 9.01 13.19 0.91
CA SER A 111 9.68 12.77 -0.34
C SER A 111 8.98 11.62 -1.09
N ARG A 112 7.88 11.09 -0.53
CA ARG A 112 7.04 10.04 -1.10
C ARG A 112 5.56 10.38 -1.03
N SER A 113 5.24 11.64 -1.22
CA SER A 113 3.85 12.12 -1.21
C SER A 113 3.09 11.77 0.08
N GLY A 114 3.79 11.77 1.23
CA GLY A 114 3.15 11.64 2.53
C GLY A 114 2.25 12.83 2.82
N VAL A 115 1.00 12.59 3.17
CA VAL A 115 -0.06 13.60 3.26
C VAL A 115 0.17 14.69 4.30
N MET A 116 0.99 14.46 5.34
CA MET A 116 1.17 15.40 6.45
C MET A 116 1.83 16.74 6.09
N ALA A 117 2.36 16.87 4.88
CA ALA A 117 2.81 18.16 4.36
C ALA A 117 1.63 19.07 3.96
N ASN A 118 0.45 18.49 3.69
CA ASN A 118 -0.65 19.17 3.01
C ASN A 118 -1.99 19.14 3.78
N ILE A 119 -2.09 18.35 4.87
CA ILE A 119 -3.30 18.25 5.69
C ILE A 119 -3.01 18.43 7.17
N SER A 120 -4.04 18.72 7.95
CA SER A 120 -3.98 18.79 9.41
C SER A 120 -3.94 17.39 10.05
N ARG A 121 -3.49 17.31 11.31
CA ARG A 121 -3.56 16.07 12.09
C ARG A 121 -5.01 15.58 12.31
N ALA A 122 -5.97 16.51 12.39
CA ALA A 122 -7.38 16.17 12.54
C ALA A 122 -7.95 15.51 11.28
N GLU A 123 -7.53 15.96 10.09
CA GLU A 123 -7.90 15.32 8.83
C GLU A 123 -7.25 13.92 8.71
N LEU A 124 -5.95 13.78 9.04
CA LEU A 124 -5.29 12.48 9.03
C LEU A 124 -5.98 11.47 9.97
N ALA A 125 -6.50 11.92 11.11
CA ALA A 125 -7.20 11.07 12.08
C ALA A 125 -8.57 10.56 11.57
N GLN A 126 -9.06 11.01 10.42
CA GLN A 126 -10.28 10.49 9.78
C GLN A 126 -10.04 9.19 8.99
N ALA A 127 -8.79 8.81 8.77
CA ALA A 127 -8.46 7.54 8.12
C ALA A 127 -8.87 6.34 8.99
N ASP A 128 -9.30 5.24 8.35
CA ASP A 128 -9.63 3.99 9.05
C ASP A 128 -8.38 3.34 9.67
N ALA A 129 -7.22 3.51 9.05
CA ALA A 129 -5.94 3.05 9.59
C ALA A 129 -4.75 3.87 9.05
N ILE A 130 -3.61 3.76 9.75
CA ILE A 130 -2.34 4.41 9.38
C ILE A 130 -1.26 3.35 9.18
N GLU A 131 -0.53 3.44 8.07
CA GLU A 131 0.68 2.64 7.88
C GLU A 131 1.79 3.17 8.79
N VAL A 132 1.99 2.50 9.93
CA VAL A 132 3.00 2.88 10.94
C VAL A 132 4.36 2.25 10.71
N TYR A 133 4.44 1.29 9.79
CA TYR A 133 5.68 0.67 9.38
C TYR A 133 5.70 0.41 7.88
N ASN A 134 6.50 1.19 7.18
CA ASN A 134 6.83 0.98 5.78
C ASN A 134 8.28 0.51 5.69
N SER A 135 8.51 -0.66 5.05
CA SER A 135 9.84 -1.28 5.04
C SER A 135 10.83 -0.57 4.12
N ARG A 136 10.35 0.22 3.18
CA ARG A 136 11.15 0.95 2.18
C ARG A 136 11.79 2.23 2.75
N LEU A 137 11.33 2.71 3.90
CA LEU A 137 11.85 3.95 4.50
C LEU A 137 13.27 3.77 5.05
N LEU A 138 14.21 4.58 4.56
CA LEU A 138 15.64 4.52 4.92
C LEU A 138 15.89 4.86 6.39
N THR A 139 15.14 5.83 6.92
CA THR A 139 15.32 6.31 8.29
C THR A 139 14.14 5.95 9.16
N GLY A 140 13.98 5.17 10.01
CA GLY A 140 12.79 4.87 10.82
C GLY A 140 12.12 6.06 11.53
N ARG A 141 12.45 7.33 11.16
CA ARG A 141 11.87 8.53 11.76
C ARG A 141 10.40 8.68 11.39
N ALA A 142 10.06 8.60 10.10
CA ALA A 142 8.68 8.71 9.63
C ALA A 142 7.80 7.60 10.21
N ASN A 143 8.30 6.35 10.24
CA ASN A 143 7.60 5.23 10.90
C ASN A 143 7.34 5.51 12.40
N ARG A 144 8.32 6.09 13.13
CA ARG A 144 8.11 6.46 14.53
C ARG A 144 7.06 7.56 14.69
N GLN A 145 7.08 8.57 13.81
CA GLN A 145 6.07 9.65 13.84
C GLN A 145 4.67 9.10 13.56
N ALA A 146 4.51 8.24 12.56
CA ALA A 146 3.26 7.59 12.23
C ALA A 146 2.72 6.75 13.40
N ARG A 147 3.58 5.94 14.03
CA ARG A 147 3.21 5.13 15.21
C ARG A 147 2.81 5.98 16.41
N THR A 148 3.54 7.07 16.68
CA THR A 148 3.21 8.00 17.75
C THR A 148 1.85 8.64 17.48
N PHE A 149 1.64 9.15 16.27
CA PHE A 149 0.38 9.74 15.85
C PHE A 149 -0.80 8.76 16.01
N ALA A 150 -0.68 7.55 15.46
CA ALA A 150 -1.75 6.55 15.53
C ALA A 150 -2.14 6.21 16.98
N ARG A 151 -1.16 6.11 17.89
CA ARG A 151 -1.42 5.88 19.32
C ARG A 151 -2.07 7.07 20.01
N GLU A 152 -1.62 8.29 19.74
CA GLU A 152 -2.17 9.52 20.32
C GLU A 152 -3.62 9.77 19.93
N HIS A 153 -3.98 9.39 18.71
CA HIS A 153 -5.33 9.62 18.14
C HIS A 153 -6.23 8.38 18.14
N GLY A 154 -5.73 7.22 18.62
CA GLY A 154 -6.51 5.98 18.66
C GLY A 154 -6.81 5.39 17.26
N VAL A 155 -6.00 5.73 16.23
CA VAL A 155 -6.20 5.25 14.87
C VAL A 155 -5.59 3.85 14.73
N PRO A 156 -6.29 2.87 14.11
CA PRO A 156 -5.76 1.57 13.78
C PRO A 156 -4.43 1.60 13.02
N GLN A 157 -3.59 0.58 13.21
CA GLN A 157 -2.23 0.54 12.69
C GLN A 157 -2.06 -0.58 11.66
N THR A 158 -1.41 -0.29 10.55
CA THR A 158 -1.02 -1.27 9.54
C THR A 158 0.48 -1.18 9.22
N ALA A 159 0.98 -2.15 8.48
CA ALA A 159 2.29 -2.14 7.86
C ALA A 159 2.20 -2.58 6.40
N GLY A 160 3.12 -2.10 5.59
CA GLY A 160 3.29 -2.50 4.21
C GLY A 160 4.74 -2.49 3.76
N SER A 161 5.07 -3.32 2.80
CA SER A 161 6.42 -3.35 2.26
C SER A 161 6.69 -2.22 1.28
N ASP A 162 5.66 -1.63 0.69
CA ASP A 162 5.76 -0.65 -0.41
C ASP A 162 6.66 -1.26 -1.52
N ALA A 163 6.31 -2.51 -1.87
CA ALA A 163 7.13 -3.35 -2.75
C ALA A 163 6.99 -2.93 -4.19
N HIS A 164 8.10 -2.53 -4.82
CA HIS A 164 8.16 -2.19 -6.25
C HIS A 164 8.91 -3.26 -7.06
N ILE A 165 9.38 -4.28 -6.38
CA ILE A 165 9.92 -5.54 -6.92
C ILE A 165 9.48 -6.67 -6.00
N SER A 166 9.27 -7.84 -6.57
CA SER A 166 8.76 -9.01 -5.83
C SER A 166 9.60 -9.39 -4.61
N GLU A 167 10.94 -9.23 -4.64
CA GLU A 167 11.82 -9.54 -3.51
C GLU A 167 11.51 -8.73 -2.24
N MET A 168 10.72 -7.67 -2.35
CA MET A 168 10.31 -6.85 -1.18
C MET A 168 9.00 -7.31 -0.57
N VAL A 169 8.15 -8.03 -1.30
CA VAL A 169 6.87 -8.54 -0.78
C VAL A 169 7.11 -9.38 0.47
N GLY A 170 6.33 -9.11 1.52
CA GLY A 170 6.45 -9.74 2.83
C GLY A 170 7.56 -9.16 3.72
N ARG A 171 8.18 -8.02 3.36
CA ARG A 171 9.16 -7.34 4.21
C ARG A 171 8.53 -6.61 5.39
N ALA A 172 7.31 -6.15 5.23
CA ALA A 172 6.47 -5.64 6.31
C ALA A 172 5.06 -6.15 6.08
N VAL A 173 4.45 -6.68 7.09
CA VAL A 173 3.13 -7.31 7.02
C VAL A 173 2.26 -6.87 8.19
N THR A 174 0.98 -6.82 7.95
CA THR A 174 -0.04 -6.66 8.98
C THR A 174 -0.54 -8.04 9.37
N LEU A 175 -0.36 -8.42 10.64
CA LEU A 175 -0.97 -9.61 11.21
C LEU A 175 -2.38 -9.25 11.66
N VAL A 176 -3.38 -9.88 11.08
CA VAL A 176 -4.80 -9.58 11.28
C VAL A 176 -5.43 -10.64 12.18
N GLU A 177 -6.04 -10.21 13.28
CA GLU A 177 -6.81 -11.10 14.18
C GLU A 177 -8.22 -11.27 13.63
N THR A 178 -8.47 -12.41 13.01
CA THR A 178 -9.78 -12.81 12.51
C THR A 178 -9.97 -14.31 12.62
N ASP A 179 -11.20 -14.75 12.76
CA ASP A 179 -11.60 -16.16 12.81
C ASP A 179 -11.91 -16.72 11.40
N GLU A 180 -12.16 -15.81 10.44
CA GLU A 180 -12.48 -16.19 9.06
C GLU A 180 -11.37 -15.78 8.10
N ARG A 181 -11.04 -16.68 7.18
CA ARG A 181 -10.12 -16.43 6.07
C ARG A 181 -10.91 -15.85 4.89
N SER A 182 -11.31 -14.59 5.02
CA SER A 182 -12.05 -13.84 3.99
C SER A 182 -11.62 -12.38 3.93
N VAL A 183 -11.75 -11.75 2.75
CA VAL A 183 -11.39 -10.33 2.56
C VAL A 183 -12.25 -9.41 3.44
N PRO A 184 -13.58 -9.58 3.54
CA PRO A 184 -14.39 -8.74 4.43
C PRO A 184 -13.97 -8.83 5.90
N SER A 185 -13.62 -10.03 6.39
CA SER A 185 -13.15 -10.20 7.77
C SER A 185 -11.78 -9.56 8.03
N ILE A 186 -10.88 -9.60 7.03
CA ILE A 186 -9.58 -8.89 7.10
C ILE A 186 -9.81 -7.38 7.19
N LEU A 187 -10.63 -6.81 6.29
CA LEU A 187 -10.90 -5.38 6.25
C LEU A 187 -11.63 -4.89 7.51
N GLY A 188 -12.60 -5.66 8.01
CA GLY A 188 -13.28 -5.38 9.27
C GLY A 188 -12.31 -5.37 10.46
N ALA A 189 -11.41 -6.34 10.54
CA ALA A 189 -10.41 -6.40 11.59
C ALA A 189 -9.41 -5.24 11.54
N ILE A 190 -9.06 -4.74 10.33
CA ILE A 190 -8.22 -3.54 10.17
C ILE A 190 -8.95 -2.31 10.73
N ARG A 191 -10.23 -2.09 10.38
CA ARG A 191 -11.05 -1.00 10.92
C ARG A 191 -11.17 -1.04 12.44
N ASP A 192 -11.31 -2.23 12.99
CA ASP A 192 -11.43 -2.46 14.44
C ASP A 192 -10.09 -2.32 15.19
N GLY A 193 -8.97 -2.16 14.50
CA GLY A 193 -7.64 -2.12 15.09
C GLY A 193 -7.16 -3.47 15.65
N ARG A 194 -7.77 -4.60 15.22
CA ARG A 194 -7.36 -5.96 15.58
C ARG A 194 -6.18 -6.42 14.71
N THR A 195 -5.08 -5.67 14.82
CA THR A 195 -3.89 -5.82 13.99
C THR A 195 -2.61 -5.76 14.80
N HIS A 196 -1.59 -6.51 14.36
CA HIS A 196 -0.22 -6.41 14.84
C HIS A 196 0.73 -6.17 13.67
N ILE A 197 1.88 -5.58 13.95
CA ILE A 197 2.84 -5.16 12.94
C ILE A 197 4.08 -6.03 13.00
N GLU A 198 4.40 -6.69 11.90
CA GLU A 198 5.70 -7.29 11.68
C GLU A 198 6.44 -6.63 10.53
N GLY A 199 7.75 -6.38 10.69
CA GLY A 199 8.50 -5.76 9.62
C GLY A 199 10.01 -5.87 9.77
N ARG A 200 10.67 -6.03 8.61
CA ARG A 200 12.12 -6.00 8.45
C ARG A 200 12.46 -4.92 7.45
N ARG A 201 13.47 -4.12 7.75
CA ARG A 201 13.94 -3.10 6.81
C ARG A 201 14.35 -3.72 5.48
N THR A 202 13.96 -3.02 4.40
CA THR A 202 14.50 -3.33 3.08
C THR A 202 16.01 -3.07 3.07
N PRO A 203 16.85 -4.04 2.67
CA PRO A 203 18.28 -3.84 2.56
C PRO A 203 18.60 -2.67 1.62
N TRP A 204 19.57 -1.83 1.99
CA TRP A 204 19.95 -0.61 1.26
C TRP A 204 20.31 -0.85 -0.22
N HIS A 205 20.93 -2.00 -0.54
CA HIS A 205 21.29 -2.36 -1.92
C HIS A 205 20.05 -2.64 -2.79
N ILE A 206 18.95 -3.15 -2.21
CA ILE A 206 17.68 -3.34 -2.90
C ILE A 206 17.02 -1.98 -3.15
N SER A 207 16.99 -1.09 -2.14
CA SER A 207 16.49 0.27 -2.28
C SER A 207 17.26 1.06 -3.34
N PHE A 208 18.59 0.88 -3.42
CA PHE A 208 19.42 1.51 -4.43
C PHE A 208 19.14 1.00 -5.85
N ARG A 209 18.97 -0.32 -6.03
CA ARG A 209 18.58 -0.92 -7.32
C ARG A 209 17.24 -0.38 -7.84
N GLN A 210 16.30 -0.10 -6.94
CA GLN A 210 15.01 0.50 -7.29
C GLN A 210 15.18 1.94 -7.77
N ALA A 211 15.91 2.77 -7.02
CA ALA A 211 16.16 4.16 -7.37
C ALA A 211 16.85 4.31 -8.73
N ALA A 212 17.86 3.48 -9.00
CA ALA A 212 18.60 3.48 -10.27
C ALA A 212 17.71 3.07 -11.47
N GLY A 213 16.76 2.17 -11.28
CA GLY A 213 15.86 1.73 -12.35
C GLY A 213 14.73 2.72 -12.64
N GLY A 214 14.23 3.46 -11.65
CA GLY A 214 13.23 4.52 -11.83
C GLY A 214 13.81 5.69 -12.65
N ALA A 215 15.06 6.09 -12.36
CA ALA A 215 15.75 7.11 -13.14
C ALA A 215 15.94 6.74 -14.61
N LYS A 216 16.23 5.46 -14.89
CA LYS A 216 16.42 4.94 -16.26
C LYS A 216 15.12 4.94 -17.07
N ARG A 217 13.97 4.69 -16.43
CA ARG A 217 12.65 4.72 -17.08
C ARG A 217 12.20 6.15 -17.36
N LYS A 218 12.26 7.07 -16.38
CA LYS A 218 11.97 8.50 -16.58
C LYS A 218 12.82 9.12 -17.70
N PHE A 219 14.09 8.67 -17.83
CA PHE A 219 14.95 9.11 -18.92
C PHE A 219 14.49 8.57 -20.27
N ARG A 220 14.05 7.29 -20.36
CA ARG A 220 13.51 6.71 -21.61
C ARG A 220 12.19 7.35 -22.04
N GLU A 221 11.29 7.60 -21.08
CA GLU A 221 9.99 8.27 -21.35
C GLU A 221 10.21 9.69 -21.85
N ARG A 222 11.13 10.45 -21.23
CA ARG A 222 11.54 11.77 -21.72
C ARG A 222 12.18 11.75 -23.11
N LEU A 223 12.99 10.72 -23.42
CA LEU A 223 13.55 10.57 -24.76
C LEU A 223 12.45 10.23 -25.79
N ALA A 224 11.51 9.36 -25.44
CA ALA A 224 10.39 9.02 -26.33
C ALA A 224 9.51 10.23 -26.63
N SER A 225 9.17 11.04 -25.61
CA SER A 225 8.38 12.27 -25.77
C SER A 225 9.10 13.43 -26.50
N LEU A 226 10.41 13.32 -26.72
CA LEU A 226 11.17 14.29 -27.52
C LEU A 226 11.34 13.85 -28.98
N LEU A 227 10.91 12.62 -29.32
CA LEU A 227 11.01 12.03 -30.66
C LEU A 227 9.64 11.95 -31.36
N GLU A 228 8.56 12.32 -30.64
CA GLU A 228 7.21 12.60 -31.19
C GLU A 228 7.04 14.09 -31.47
#